data_47b707e669fdc20a31f66f5bf3b5bc02
#
_entry.id   47b707e669fdc20a31f66f5bf3b5bc02
#
_cell.length_a   1.000
_cell.length_b   1.000
_cell.length_c   1.000
_cell.angle_alpha   90.00
_cell.angle_beta   90.00
_cell.angle_gamma   90.00
#
_symmetry.space_group_name_H-M   'P 1'
#
loop_
_entity.id
_entity.type
_entity.pdbx_description
1 polymer ?
#
loop_
_entity_poly.entity_id
_entity_poly.type
_entity_poly.pdbx_seq_one_letter_code
_entity_poly.pdbx_strand_id
1 'polypeptide(L)'
;PILKIDSEGNVVASFGGGLMLFPHGLHVDPDGNVWVSDARGPDEEDLSQAGKGHVVIKFSPEGEVLLTLGEGGVAGDGTGATLNTPCDVAVGPDGSIYVGDGHEGQNTDDPSTVARIAKFSADGELIASWGRWGSGPGEFKTPHAVLFDSQGRLVVADRGNNRLQILDQEGNFIEEFKQFSRPSDMHFGLDGMIYVADSESAFNPSPNPGWTPGIRVGSLEDGSVSYFIDGAIEGHDRYPDGSNPEGVAVDAAGNVYGAVVSRGGAMVRSVRQ
;
A
#
# COMPACT_ATOMS: atom_id res chain seq x y z
N PRO A 1 8.63 -10.80 -10.22
CA PRO A 1 9.54 -9.71 -10.60
C PRO A 1 8.85 -8.36 -10.59
N ILE A 2 9.63 -7.28 -10.47
CA ILE A 2 9.21 -5.91 -10.72
C ILE A 2 9.44 -5.64 -12.20
N LEU A 3 8.48 -4.98 -12.85
CA LEU A 3 8.55 -4.64 -14.27
C LEU A 3 8.58 -3.11 -14.42
N LYS A 4 9.51 -2.62 -15.22
CA LYS A 4 9.52 -1.24 -15.70
C LYS A 4 8.90 -1.20 -17.09
N ILE A 5 7.88 -0.36 -17.25
CA ILE A 5 7.09 -0.27 -18.48
C ILE A 5 7.23 1.15 -19.03
N ASP A 6 7.44 1.30 -20.34
CA ASP A 6 7.48 2.60 -21.01
C ASP A 6 6.08 3.17 -21.28
N SER A 7 6.01 4.39 -21.80
CA SER A 7 4.73 5.07 -22.12
C SER A 7 3.91 4.39 -23.23
N GLU A 8 4.53 3.48 -23.97
CA GLU A 8 3.89 2.69 -25.05
C GLU A 8 3.39 1.33 -24.55
N GLY A 9 3.71 0.98 -23.27
CA GLY A 9 3.31 -0.28 -22.63
C GLY A 9 4.32 -1.42 -22.83
N ASN A 10 5.52 -1.16 -23.33
CA ASN A 10 6.57 -2.17 -23.48
C ASN A 10 7.33 -2.37 -22.16
N VAL A 11 7.65 -3.61 -21.82
CA VAL A 11 8.53 -3.92 -20.70
C VAL A 11 9.96 -3.59 -21.09
N VAL A 12 10.55 -2.59 -20.43
CA VAL A 12 11.93 -2.12 -20.71
C VAL A 12 12.96 -2.64 -19.69
N ALA A 13 12.52 -3.08 -18.51
CA ALA A 13 13.36 -3.75 -17.52
C ALA A 13 12.54 -4.72 -16.66
N SER A 14 13.22 -5.72 -16.10
CA SER A 14 12.64 -6.68 -15.15
C SER A 14 13.71 -7.10 -14.14
N PHE A 15 13.40 -7.03 -12.84
CA PHE A 15 14.33 -7.38 -11.76
C PHE A 15 13.60 -7.97 -10.54
N GLY A 16 14.33 -8.39 -9.51
CA GLY A 16 13.79 -8.94 -8.27
C GLY A 16 13.06 -10.29 -8.41
N GLY A 17 13.17 -10.95 -9.58
CA GLY A 17 12.55 -12.26 -9.80
C GLY A 17 13.06 -13.32 -8.84
N GLY A 18 12.15 -14.05 -8.19
CA GLY A 18 12.47 -15.11 -7.23
C GLY A 18 12.86 -14.66 -5.83
N LEU A 19 12.94 -13.34 -5.56
CA LEU A 19 13.29 -12.80 -4.24
C LEU A 19 12.08 -12.68 -3.31
N MET A 20 10.89 -12.54 -3.85
CA MET A 20 9.65 -12.26 -3.11
C MET A 20 8.60 -13.35 -3.34
N LEU A 21 7.70 -13.50 -2.38
CA LEU A 21 6.57 -14.41 -2.43
C LEU A 21 5.29 -13.70 -2.89
N PHE A 22 5.05 -12.52 -2.35
CA PHE A 22 3.86 -11.72 -2.60
C PHE A 22 4.23 -10.23 -2.59
N PRO A 23 4.92 -9.74 -3.66
CA PRO A 23 5.19 -8.30 -3.78
C PRO A 23 3.87 -7.54 -3.79
N HIS A 24 3.74 -6.56 -2.89
CA HIS A 24 2.48 -5.91 -2.59
C HIS A 24 2.56 -4.39 -2.78
N GLY A 25 3.01 -3.62 -1.78
CA GLY A 25 3.20 -2.17 -1.92
C GLY A 25 4.48 -1.84 -2.68
N LEU A 26 4.46 -0.76 -3.46
CA LEU A 26 5.59 -0.28 -4.24
C LEU A 26 5.71 1.23 -4.14
N HIS A 27 6.90 1.71 -3.76
CA HIS A 27 7.25 3.13 -3.71
C HIS A 27 8.52 3.40 -4.51
N VAL A 28 8.56 4.52 -5.22
CA VAL A 28 9.77 5.01 -5.89
C VAL A 28 10.23 6.28 -5.18
N ASP A 29 11.43 6.24 -4.60
CA ASP A 29 11.98 7.39 -3.89
C ASP A 29 12.53 8.48 -4.86
N PRO A 30 12.85 9.69 -4.38
CA PRO A 30 13.35 10.77 -5.23
C PRO A 30 14.66 10.45 -5.97
N ASP A 31 15.45 9.49 -5.48
CA ASP A 31 16.69 9.03 -6.12
C ASP A 31 16.41 7.95 -7.20
N GLY A 32 15.15 7.55 -7.36
CA GLY A 32 14.71 6.54 -8.30
C GLY A 32 14.86 5.10 -7.81
N ASN A 33 15.20 4.89 -6.53
CA ASN A 33 15.22 3.55 -5.96
C ASN A 33 13.78 3.03 -5.79
N VAL A 34 13.61 1.73 -5.99
CA VAL A 34 12.31 1.05 -5.91
C VAL A 34 12.24 0.26 -4.61
N TRP A 35 11.27 0.61 -3.78
CA TRP A 35 10.96 -0.08 -2.55
C TRP A 35 9.76 -1.00 -2.75
N VAL A 36 9.83 -2.22 -2.25
CA VAL A 36 8.75 -3.20 -2.41
C VAL A 36 8.56 -3.97 -1.12
N SER A 37 7.32 -4.04 -0.64
CA SER A 37 6.93 -4.91 0.46
C SER A 37 6.62 -6.32 -0.04
N ASP A 38 6.94 -7.34 0.76
CA ASP A 38 6.60 -8.75 0.52
C ASP A 38 5.63 -9.21 1.63
N ALA A 39 4.34 -9.11 1.33
CA ALA A 39 3.24 -9.15 2.30
C ALA A 39 2.77 -10.56 2.67
N ARG A 40 3.57 -11.60 2.44
CA ARG A 40 3.22 -12.98 2.80
C ARG A 40 4.43 -13.72 3.36
N GLY A 41 4.19 -14.62 4.31
CA GLY A 41 5.18 -15.58 4.76
C GLY A 41 5.34 -16.80 3.84
N PRO A 42 6.41 -17.58 4.04
CA PRO A 42 6.62 -18.82 3.29
C PRO A 42 5.57 -19.88 3.67
N ASP A 43 5.27 -20.74 2.70
CA ASP A 43 4.61 -22.01 2.95
C ASP A 43 5.64 -22.97 3.52
N GLU A 44 5.39 -23.51 4.71
CA GLU A 44 6.31 -24.43 5.41
C GLU A 44 6.58 -25.74 4.63
N GLU A 45 5.64 -26.14 3.77
CA GLU A 45 5.78 -27.31 2.92
C GLU A 45 6.59 -27.06 1.65
N ASP A 46 6.78 -25.81 1.24
CA ASP A 46 7.54 -25.40 0.06
C ASP A 46 8.92 -24.82 0.42
N LEU A 47 9.91 -25.68 0.46
CA LEU A 47 11.31 -25.30 0.76
C LEU A 47 11.88 -24.23 -0.18
N SER A 48 11.32 -24.02 -1.38
CA SER A 48 11.76 -22.98 -2.30
C SER A 48 11.39 -21.56 -1.82
N GLN A 49 10.48 -21.45 -0.86
CA GLN A 49 10.05 -20.23 -0.23
C GLN A 49 10.83 -19.87 1.05
N ALA A 50 11.64 -20.79 1.54
CA ALA A 50 12.42 -20.56 2.76
C ALA A 50 13.26 -19.28 2.69
N GLY A 51 13.24 -18.49 3.76
CA GLY A 51 13.96 -17.22 3.86
C GLY A 51 13.38 -16.07 3.03
N LYS A 52 12.14 -16.16 2.56
CA LYS A 52 11.43 -15.12 1.82
C LYS A 52 10.18 -14.67 2.56
N GLY A 53 9.66 -13.50 2.16
CA GLY A 53 8.46 -12.93 2.77
C GLY A 53 8.71 -12.18 4.07
N HIS A 54 7.71 -11.44 4.52
CA HIS A 54 7.75 -10.59 5.71
C HIS A 54 8.85 -9.50 5.67
N VAL A 55 9.23 -9.02 4.49
CA VAL A 55 10.31 -8.04 4.31
C VAL A 55 9.88 -6.85 3.45
N VAL A 56 10.64 -5.77 3.55
CA VAL A 56 10.64 -4.69 2.55
C VAL A 56 12.02 -4.64 1.91
N ILE A 57 12.08 -4.63 0.58
CA ILE A 57 13.33 -4.63 -0.19
C ILE A 57 13.46 -3.31 -0.94
N LYS A 58 14.62 -2.65 -0.80
CA LYS A 58 15.05 -1.51 -1.61
C LYS A 58 15.91 -1.99 -2.77
N PHE A 59 15.54 -1.61 -3.99
CA PHE A 59 16.33 -1.86 -5.20
C PHE A 59 16.88 -0.54 -5.74
N SER A 60 18.05 -0.58 -6.36
CA SER A 60 18.53 0.52 -7.20
C SER A 60 17.65 0.67 -8.45
N PRO A 61 17.76 1.78 -9.21
CA PRO A 61 17.05 1.91 -10.50
C PRO A 61 17.40 0.82 -11.53
N GLU A 62 18.56 0.15 -11.36
CA GLU A 62 19.04 -0.96 -12.17
C GLU A 62 18.59 -2.33 -11.66
N GLY A 63 17.97 -2.39 -10.44
CA GLY A 63 17.43 -3.61 -9.85
C GLY A 63 18.39 -4.35 -8.91
N GLU A 64 19.48 -3.72 -8.47
CA GLU A 64 20.35 -4.27 -7.42
C GLU A 64 19.70 -4.10 -6.04
N VAL A 65 19.76 -5.12 -5.20
CA VAL A 65 19.28 -5.03 -3.80
C VAL A 65 20.22 -4.14 -3.00
N LEU A 66 19.72 -3.05 -2.45
CA LEU A 66 20.46 -2.07 -1.66
C LEU A 66 20.24 -2.25 -0.15
N LEU A 67 19.00 -2.60 0.26
CA LEU A 67 18.62 -2.77 1.66
C LEU A 67 17.47 -3.77 1.76
N THR A 68 17.41 -4.50 2.87
CA THR A 68 16.24 -5.32 3.25
C THR A 68 15.88 -5.00 4.70
N LEU A 69 14.61 -4.66 4.95
CA LEU A 69 14.03 -4.48 6.28
C LEU A 69 13.25 -5.73 6.66
N GLY A 70 13.31 -6.11 7.93
CA GLY A 70 12.76 -7.36 8.41
C GLY A 70 13.72 -8.54 8.25
N GLU A 71 13.26 -9.73 8.54
CA GLU A 71 14.02 -10.98 8.42
C GLU A 71 13.24 -11.97 7.54
N GLY A 72 13.81 -12.33 6.40
CA GLY A 72 13.12 -13.16 5.41
C GLY A 72 12.64 -14.50 5.98
N GLY A 73 11.35 -14.76 5.83
CA GLY A 73 10.69 -15.97 6.35
C GLY A 73 10.32 -15.93 7.83
N VAL A 74 10.56 -14.83 8.53
CA VAL A 74 10.27 -14.68 9.95
C VAL A 74 9.17 -13.66 10.18
N ALA A 75 8.02 -14.13 10.66
CA ALA A 75 6.93 -13.25 11.06
C ALA A 75 7.23 -12.58 12.40
N GLY A 76 7.22 -11.25 12.43
CA GLY A 76 7.40 -10.46 13.65
C GLY A 76 6.17 -10.48 14.54
N ASP A 77 6.36 -10.17 15.81
CA ASP A 77 5.31 -10.05 16.83
C ASP A 77 4.80 -8.60 17.02
N GLY A 78 5.28 -7.66 16.20
CA GLY A 78 4.94 -6.25 16.30
C GLY A 78 5.79 -5.43 17.29
N THR A 79 6.78 -6.01 17.96
CA THR A 79 7.60 -5.30 18.97
C THR A 79 9.00 -4.91 18.49
N GLY A 80 9.56 -5.65 17.52
CA GLY A 80 10.92 -5.50 17.04
C GLY A 80 11.02 -5.03 15.58
N ALA A 81 12.22 -5.17 15.00
CA ALA A 81 12.52 -4.82 13.61
C ALA A 81 12.00 -5.84 12.59
N THR A 82 11.63 -7.07 13.03
CA THR A 82 10.98 -8.05 12.17
C THR A 82 9.57 -7.60 11.81
N LEU A 83 9.18 -7.77 10.55
CA LEU A 83 7.88 -7.38 10.01
C LEU A 83 6.93 -8.58 9.96
N ASN A 84 5.63 -8.32 9.89
CA ASN A 84 4.61 -9.35 9.78
C ASN A 84 3.60 -8.97 8.69
N THR A 85 3.78 -9.53 7.50
CA THR A 85 2.96 -9.20 6.32
C THR A 85 2.91 -7.70 6.01
N PRO A 86 4.09 -7.04 5.78
CA PRO A 86 4.12 -5.61 5.50
C PRO A 86 3.35 -5.27 4.23
N CYS A 87 2.44 -4.29 4.32
CA CYS A 87 1.56 -3.91 3.23
C CYS A 87 2.25 -2.96 2.25
N ASP A 88 2.86 -1.90 2.78
CA ASP A 88 3.38 -0.80 1.97
C ASP A 88 4.53 -0.08 2.68
N VAL A 89 5.22 0.78 1.94
CA VAL A 89 6.38 1.52 2.41
C VAL A 89 6.41 2.93 1.80
N ALA A 90 6.76 3.92 2.61
CA ALA A 90 7.03 5.28 2.16
C ALA A 90 8.32 5.82 2.76
N VAL A 91 9.02 6.68 2.01
CA VAL A 91 10.18 7.43 2.51
C VAL A 91 9.73 8.82 2.93
N GLY A 92 9.96 9.16 4.19
CA GLY A 92 9.59 10.45 4.75
C GLY A 92 10.51 11.59 4.30
N PRO A 93 10.11 12.84 4.58
CA PRO A 93 10.88 14.03 4.21
C PRO A 93 12.27 14.09 4.87
N ASP A 94 12.44 13.43 6.01
CA ASP A 94 13.70 13.31 6.75
C ASP A 94 14.58 12.12 6.29
N GLY A 95 14.14 11.36 5.28
CA GLY A 95 14.79 10.15 4.79
C GLY A 95 14.50 8.90 5.62
N SER A 96 13.71 9.00 6.69
CA SER A 96 13.24 7.82 7.44
C SER A 96 12.25 7.01 6.61
N ILE A 97 12.20 5.72 6.88
CA ILE A 97 11.38 4.75 6.14
C ILE A 97 10.20 4.34 7.03
N TYR A 98 8.99 4.43 6.50
CA TYR A 98 7.76 4.09 7.21
C TYR A 98 7.10 2.90 6.51
N VAL A 99 6.80 1.86 7.29
CA VAL A 99 6.21 0.61 6.79
C VAL A 99 4.85 0.41 7.45
N GLY A 100 3.81 0.24 6.64
CA GLY A 100 2.53 -0.29 7.08
C GLY A 100 2.65 -1.79 7.27
N ASP A 101 2.59 -2.29 8.52
CA ASP A 101 2.88 -3.68 8.87
C ASP A 101 1.64 -4.35 9.48
N GLY A 102 1.16 -5.44 8.85
CA GLY A 102 -0.02 -6.19 9.30
C GLY A 102 -1.16 -6.30 8.29
N HIS A 103 -0.93 -6.95 7.15
CA HIS A 103 -1.94 -7.16 6.10
C HIS A 103 -3.15 -7.97 6.57
N GLU A 104 -2.95 -8.92 7.48
CA GLU A 104 -3.99 -9.86 7.91
C GLU A 104 -5.00 -9.29 8.92
N GLY A 105 -4.77 -8.08 9.43
CA GLY A 105 -5.59 -7.50 10.50
C GLY A 105 -7.06 -7.31 10.17
N GLN A 106 -7.44 -7.21 8.90
CA GLN A 106 -8.85 -7.11 8.47
C GLN A 106 -9.60 -8.46 8.50
N ASN A 107 -8.87 -9.56 8.52
CA ASN A 107 -9.42 -10.91 8.42
C ASN A 107 -9.66 -11.56 9.79
N THR A 108 -9.44 -10.83 10.88
CA THR A 108 -9.51 -11.34 12.25
C THR A 108 -10.11 -10.33 13.20
N ASP A 109 -10.60 -10.81 14.34
CA ASP A 109 -10.97 -10.02 15.51
C ASP A 109 -10.01 -10.25 16.69
N ASP A 110 -8.85 -10.87 16.43
CA ASP A 110 -7.82 -11.11 17.44
C ASP A 110 -6.98 -9.84 17.66
N PRO A 111 -7.05 -9.22 18.86
CA PRO A 111 -6.31 -8.00 19.16
C PRO A 111 -4.78 -8.20 19.28
N SER A 112 -4.29 -9.44 19.25
CA SER A 112 -2.86 -9.73 19.20
C SER A 112 -2.27 -9.67 17.80
N THR A 113 -3.12 -9.52 16.77
CA THR A 113 -2.67 -9.40 15.38
C THR A 113 -1.85 -8.13 15.18
N VAL A 114 -0.74 -8.26 14.45
CA VAL A 114 0.11 -7.10 14.12
C VAL A 114 -0.66 -6.15 13.21
N ALA A 115 -0.70 -4.88 13.61
CA ALA A 115 -1.26 -3.79 12.82
C ALA A 115 -0.63 -2.46 13.28
N ARG A 116 0.49 -2.09 12.67
CA ARG A 116 1.31 -0.96 13.11
C ARG A 116 1.93 -0.18 11.96
N ILE A 117 2.46 0.98 12.28
CA ILE A 117 3.46 1.67 11.45
C ILE A 117 4.82 1.45 12.11
N ALA A 118 5.78 0.92 11.37
CA ALA A 118 7.17 0.78 11.81
C ALA A 118 8.03 1.83 11.10
N LYS A 119 8.77 2.64 11.88
CA LYS A 119 9.69 3.67 11.38
C LYS A 119 11.12 3.18 11.49
N PHE A 120 11.85 3.22 10.38
CA PHE A 120 13.27 2.86 10.31
C PHE A 120 14.10 4.08 9.90
N SER A 121 15.38 4.09 10.25
CA SER A 121 16.36 5.03 9.70
C SER A 121 16.61 4.71 8.22
N ALA A 122 17.30 5.62 7.51
CA ALA A 122 17.74 5.40 6.13
C ALA A 122 18.67 4.17 5.98
N ASP A 123 19.33 3.77 7.07
CA ASP A 123 20.25 2.60 7.12
C ASP A 123 19.53 1.31 7.57
N GLY A 124 18.22 1.36 7.83
CA GLY A 124 17.41 0.20 8.18
C GLY A 124 17.32 -0.15 9.66
N GLU A 125 17.77 0.72 10.57
CA GLU A 125 17.62 0.52 12.00
C GLU A 125 16.20 0.94 12.45
N LEU A 126 15.51 0.09 13.22
CA LEU A 126 14.19 0.47 13.78
C LEU A 126 14.34 1.64 14.76
N ILE A 127 13.64 2.74 14.48
CA ILE A 127 13.62 3.95 15.31
C ILE A 127 12.42 3.96 16.25
N ALA A 128 11.24 3.66 15.72
CA ALA A 128 9.98 3.72 16.44
C ALA A 128 8.93 2.79 15.82
N SER A 129 7.88 2.52 16.58
CA SER A 129 6.72 1.78 16.11
C SER A 129 5.47 2.30 16.81
N TRP A 130 4.38 2.49 16.05
CA TRP A 130 3.12 3.01 16.55
C TRP A 130 1.94 2.19 16.07
N GLY A 131 0.88 2.20 16.84
CA GLY A 131 -0.35 1.52 16.53
C GLY A 131 -0.38 0.09 17.04
N ARG A 132 -1.57 -0.46 16.99
CA ARG A 132 -1.92 -1.84 17.32
C ARG A 132 -3.25 -2.16 16.64
N TRP A 133 -3.62 -3.42 16.61
CA TRP A 133 -4.93 -3.83 16.12
C TRP A 133 -6.06 -3.16 16.90
N GLY A 134 -6.98 -2.51 16.21
CA GLY A 134 -8.10 -1.80 16.80
C GLY A 134 -8.75 -0.80 15.83
N SER A 135 -9.68 0.02 16.37
CA SER A 135 -10.46 0.99 15.59
C SER A 135 -10.45 2.41 16.18
N GLY A 136 -9.70 2.64 17.26
CA GLY A 136 -9.52 3.97 17.85
C GLY A 136 -8.57 4.84 17.03
N PRO A 137 -8.38 6.11 17.41
CA PRO A 137 -7.37 6.98 16.85
C PRO A 137 -5.96 6.39 17.04
N GLY A 138 -5.17 6.30 15.95
CA GLY A 138 -3.84 5.69 15.96
C GLY A 138 -3.82 4.16 16.12
N GLU A 139 -4.97 3.50 16.14
CA GLU A 139 -5.10 2.05 16.01
C GLU A 139 -5.42 1.69 14.56
N PHE A 140 -5.05 0.49 14.10
CA PHE A 140 -5.26 0.03 12.74
C PHE A 140 -5.82 -1.38 12.72
N LYS A 141 -6.57 -1.73 11.66
CA LYS A 141 -6.82 -3.14 11.35
C LYS A 141 -5.91 -3.63 10.23
N THR A 142 -5.76 -2.83 9.19
CA THR A 142 -4.83 -3.12 8.09
C THR A 142 -4.30 -1.80 7.58
N PRO A 143 -3.09 -1.36 8.00
CA PRO A 143 -2.44 -0.17 7.46
C PRO A 143 -1.90 -0.49 6.06
N HIS A 144 -2.83 -0.52 5.08
CA HIS A 144 -2.63 -1.13 3.76
C HIS A 144 -1.77 -0.32 2.82
N ALA A 145 -1.86 1.02 2.90
CA ALA A 145 -0.97 1.93 2.19
C ALA A 145 -0.53 3.07 3.10
N VAL A 146 0.66 3.60 2.85
CA VAL A 146 1.26 4.71 3.58
C VAL A 146 1.85 5.73 2.61
N LEU A 147 1.63 7.01 2.86
CA LEU A 147 2.03 8.09 1.97
C LEU A 147 2.28 9.37 2.77
N PHE A 148 3.19 10.23 2.31
CA PHE A 148 3.36 11.57 2.88
C PHE A 148 2.63 12.61 2.04
N ASP A 149 1.93 13.52 2.71
CA ASP A 149 1.38 14.72 2.07
C ASP A 149 2.44 15.83 1.93
N SER A 150 2.06 16.90 1.26
CA SER A 150 2.95 18.06 1.04
C SER A 150 3.30 18.83 2.33
N GLN A 151 2.61 18.56 3.45
CA GLN A 151 2.89 19.14 4.77
C GLN A 151 3.81 18.21 5.60
N GLY A 152 4.22 17.06 5.06
CA GLY A 152 5.03 16.06 5.75
C GLY A 152 4.23 15.25 6.78
N ARG A 153 2.90 15.22 6.70
CA ARG A 153 2.06 14.36 7.53
C ARG A 153 1.96 12.97 6.90
N LEU A 154 1.95 11.95 7.73
CA LEU A 154 1.77 10.56 7.31
C LEU A 154 0.27 10.28 7.10
N VAL A 155 -0.09 9.88 5.89
CA VAL A 155 -1.44 9.41 5.53
C VAL A 155 -1.41 7.89 5.52
N VAL A 156 -2.32 7.26 6.26
CA VAL A 156 -2.43 5.81 6.36
C VAL A 156 -3.79 5.36 5.85
N ALA A 157 -3.80 4.49 4.85
CA ALA A 157 -4.98 3.79 4.39
C ALA A 157 -5.29 2.63 5.36
N ASP A 158 -6.10 2.88 6.38
CA ASP A 158 -6.53 1.88 7.34
C ASP A 158 -7.72 1.09 6.77
N ARG A 159 -7.41 0.20 5.81
CA ARG A 159 -8.39 -0.51 4.98
C ARG A 159 -9.39 -1.31 5.82
N GLY A 160 -8.93 -2.01 6.83
CA GLY A 160 -9.80 -2.82 7.69
C GLY A 160 -10.82 -2.01 8.49
N ASN A 161 -10.59 -0.70 8.67
CA ASN A 161 -11.51 0.24 9.31
C ASN A 161 -12.24 1.17 8.33
N ASN A 162 -12.06 1.00 7.02
CA ASN A 162 -12.69 1.82 5.98
C ASN A 162 -12.43 3.33 6.18
N ARG A 163 -11.17 3.73 6.38
CA ARG A 163 -10.79 5.13 6.63
C ARG A 163 -9.37 5.45 6.20
N LEU A 164 -9.09 6.72 5.96
CA LEU A 164 -7.75 7.28 6.01
C LEU A 164 -7.51 7.84 7.42
N GLN A 165 -6.32 7.66 7.97
CA GLN A 165 -5.86 8.36 9.15
C GLN A 165 -4.67 9.25 8.81
N ILE A 166 -4.64 10.45 9.39
CA ILE A 166 -3.53 11.39 9.28
C ILE A 166 -2.79 11.41 10.62
N LEU A 167 -1.48 11.18 10.56
CA LEU A 167 -0.59 11.22 11.72
C LEU A 167 0.56 12.21 11.47
N ASP A 168 1.16 12.71 12.54
CA ASP A 168 2.47 13.36 12.43
C ASP A 168 3.60 12.32 12.27
N GLN A 169 4.85 12.80 12.11
CA GLN A 169 6.01 11.93 11.93
C GLN A 169 6.45 11.22 13.22
N GLU A 170 5.86 11.57 14.35
CA GLU A 170 6.02 10.95 15.66
C GLU A 170 4.92 9.92 15.96
N GLY A 171 3.95 9.73 15.01
CA GLY A 171 2.87 8.76 15.11
C GLY A 171 1.65 9.26 15.91
N ASN A 172 1.59 10.56 16.24
CA ASN A 172 0.42 11.11 16.91
C ASN A 172 -0.72 11.29 15.88
N PHE A 173 -1.92 10.85 16.26
CA PHE A 173 -3.13 11.01 15.48
C PHE A 173 -3.52 12.49 15.37
N ILE A 174 -3.84 12.92 14.13
CA ILE A 174 -4.31 14.27 13.83
C ILE A 174 -5.80 14.24 13.49
N GLU A 175 -6.20 13.47 12.48
CA GLU A 175 -7.58 13.40 11.99
C GLU A 175 -7.85 12.13 11.20
N GLU A 176 -9.13 11.86 10.86
CA GLU A 176 -9.52 10.73 10.01
C GLU A 176 -10.56 11.15 8.95
N PHE A 177 -10.53 10.45 7.82
CA PHE A 177 -11.47 10.62 6.71
C PHE A 177 -12.08 9.27 6.30
N LYS A 178 -13.43 9.19 6.32
CA LYS A 178 -14.19 7.99 5.91
C LYS A 178 -14.81 8.11 4.52
N GLN A 179 -14.73 9.29 3.93
CA GLN A 179 -15.35 9.61 2.63
C GLN A 179 -14.64 8.92 1.45
N PHE A 180 -13.44 8.41 1.69
CA PHE A 180 -12.66 7.70 0.68
C PHE A 180 -12.94 6.20 0.59
N SER A 181 -13.98 5.72 1.30
CA SER A 181 -14.44 4.32 1.28
C SER A 181 -13.47 3.35 1.96
N ARG A 182 -13.16 2.22 1.31
CA ARG A 182 -12.27 1.17 1.80
C ARG A 182 -10.93 1.28 1.07
N PRO A 183 -10.00 2.12 1.59
CA PRO A 183 -8.81 2.49 0.87
C PRO A 183 -7.81 1.33 0.77
N SER A 184 -7.47 0.95 -0.46
CA SER A 184 -6.42 -0.03 -0.74
C SER A 184 -5.08 0.66 -0.99
N ASP A 185 -5.05 1.70 -1.83
CA ASP A 185 -3.85 2.45 -2.16
C ASP A 185 -4.16 3.93 -2.36
N MET A 186 -3.11 4.77 -2.36
CA MET A 186 -3.22 6.23 -2.45
C MET A 186 -2.09 6.83 -3.26
N HIS A 187 -2.39 7.89 -4.01
CA HIS A 187 -1.39 8.70 -4.70
C HIS A 187 -1.78 10.18 -4.70
N PHE A 188 -0.81 11.09 -4.56
CA PHE A 188 -1.05 12.51 -4.79
C PHE A 188 -0.74 12.90 -6.23
N GLY A 189 -1.73 13.49 -6.91
CA GLY A 189 -1.51 14.13 -8.20
C GLY A 189 -0.77 15.47 -8.05
N LEU A 190 -0.19 15.96 -9.16
CA LEU A 190 0.42 17.31 -9.20
C LEU A 190 -0.59 18.44 -8.99
N ASP A 191 -1.89 18.16 -9.08
CA ASP A 191 -2.98 19.07 -8.75
C ASP A 191 -3.24 19.18 -7.24
N GLY A 192 -2.46 18.47 -6.41
CA GLY A 192 -2.61 18.43 -4.95
C GLY A 192 -3.77 17.58 -4.46
N MET A 193 -4.51 16.94 -5.36
CA MET A 193 -5.60 16.03 -4.99
C MET A 193 -5.03 14.66 -4.60
N ILE A 194 -5.71 13.99 -3.64
CA ILE A 194 -5.43 12.60 -3.33
C ILE A 194 -6.35 11.69 -4.17
N TYR A 195 -5.76 10.65 -4.72
CA TYR A 195 -6.41 9.58 -5.48
C TYR A 195 -6.38 8.32 -4.62
N VAL A 196 -7.53 7.78 -4.28
CA VAL A 196 -7.66 6.64 -3.36
C VAL A 196 -8.38 5.49 -4.04
N ALA A 197 -7.69 4.37 -4.19
CA ALA A 197 -8.24 3.14 -4.76
C ALA A 197 -9.04 2.35 -3.72
N ASP A 198 -10.16 1.78 -4.15
CA ASP A 198 -10.99 0.84 -3.39
C ASP A 198 -11.24 -0.39 -4.26
N SER A 199 -10.67 -1.51 -3.90
CA SER A 199 -10.79 -2.76 -4.65
C SER A 199 -11.84 -3.72 -4.08
N GLU A 200 -12.19 -3.61 -2.79
CA GLU A 200 -12.87 -4.67 -2.04
C GLU A 200 -14.31 -4.38 -1.63
N SER A 201 -14.80 -3.13 -1.77
CA SER A 201 -16.18 -2.79 -1.31
C SER A 201 -17.28 -3.61 -1.97
N ALA A 202 -17.04 -4.25 -3.13
CA ALA A 202 -17.98 -5.14 -3.81
C ALA A 202 -17.85 -6.63 -3.44
N PHE A 203 -16.96 -7.02 -2.54
CA PHE A 203 -16.85 -8.42 -2.10
C PHE A 203 -18.16 -8.91 -1.49
N ASN A 204 -18.39 -10.22 -1.50
CA ASN A 204 -19.59 -10.84 -0.92
C ASN A 204 -19.19 -11.85 0.18
N PRO A 205 -19.50 -11.57 1.46
CA PRO A 205 -20.19 -10.36 1.97
C PRO A 205 -19.34 -9.10 1.81
N SER A 206 -20.00 -7.95 1.58
CA SER A 206 -19.31 -6.67 1.43
C SER A 206 -18.70 -6.21 2.76
N PRO A 207 -17.39 -5.92 2.80
CA PRO A 207 -16.74 -5.35 3.99
C PRO A 207 -17.05 -3.86 4.18
N ASN A 208 -17.68 -3.21 3.18
CA ASN A 208 -18.09 -1.81 3.21
C ASN A 208 -19.43 -1.62 2.47
N PRO A 209 -20.56 -2.08 3.06
CA PRO A 209 -21.86 -2.09 2.39
C PRO A 209 -22.32 -0.69 1.94
N GLY A 210 -22.83 -0.62 0.72
CA GLY A 210 -23.34 0.62 0.13
C GLY A 210 -22.30 1.42 -0.64
N TRP A 211 -21.04 0.97 -0.68
CA TRP A 211 -19.98 1.60 -1.44
C TRP A 211 -19.64 0.82 -2.72
N THR A 212 -19.24 1.56 -3.74
CA THR A 212 -18.81 1.02 -5.03
C THR A 212 -17.30 1.10 -5.15
N PRO A 213 -16.62 0.01 -5.57
CA PRO A 213 -15.18 0.02 -5.86
C PRO A 213 -14.82 0.97 -6.99
N GLY A 214 -13.62 1.51 -6.95
CA GLY A 214 -13.09 2.45 -7.93
C GLY A 214 -12.11 3.42 -7.29
N ILE A 215 -11.75 4.49 -7.98
CA ILE A 215 -10.81 5.49 -7.48
C ILE A 215 -11.56 6.77 -7.11
N ARG A 216 -11.45 7.19 -5.86
CA ARG A 216 -11.99 8.47 -5.37
C ARG A 216 -10.91 9.52 -5.38
N VAL A 217 -11.25 10.69 -5.92
CA VAL A 217 -10.33 11.82 -6.03
C VAL A 217 -10.87 12.96 -5.18
N GLY A 218 -10.06 13.48 -4.27
CA GLY A 218 -10.52 14.48 -3.31
C GLY A 218 -9.39 15.26 -2.67
N SER A 219 -9.73 15.99 -1.60
CA SER A 219 -8.81 16.82 -0.84
C SER A 219 -8.71 16.35 0.61
N LEU A 220 -7.52 16.36 1.19
CA LEU A 220 -7.30 16.16 2.63
C LEU A 220 -7.41 17.45 3.44
N GLU A 221 -7.69 18.60 2.82
CA GLU A 221 -7.93 19.86 3.56
C GLU A 221 -9.30 19.87 4.23
N ASP A 222 -10.30 19.28 3.56
CA ASP A 222 -11.69 19.26 4.03
C ASP A 222 -12.35 17.86 3.93
N GLY A 223 -11.62 16.86 3.47
CA GLY A 223 -12.12 15.49 3.24
C GLY A 223 -13.10 15.38 2.08
N SER A 224 -13.24 16.39 1.24
CA SER A 224 -14.18 16.34 0.11
C SER A 224 -13.74 15.36 -0.95
N VAL A 225 -14.71 14.60 -1.53
CA VAL A 225 -14.51 13.77 -2.71
C VAL A 225 -15.15 14.49 -3.90
N SER A 226 -14.33 14.94 -4.84
CA SER A 226 -14.75 15.74 -5.99
C SER A 226 -15.06 14.90 -7.22
N TYR A 227 -14.36 13.77 -7.40
CA TYR A 227 -14.50 12.90 -8.57
C TYR A 227 -14.48 11.44 -8.14
N PHE A 228 -15.14 10.61 -8.96
CA PHE A 228 -15.11 9.16 -8.86
C PHE A 228 -14.80 8.56 -10.24
N ILE A 229 -13.74 7.77 -10.30
CA ILE A 229 -13.38 6.98 -11.47
C ILE A 229 -13.87 5.57 -11.19
N ASP A 230 -14.83 5.10 -11.99
CA ASP A 230 -15.37 3.76 -11.85
C ASP A 230 -14.27 2.72 -12.11
N GLY A 231 -14.12 1.76 -11.20
CA GLY A 231 -13.15 0.68 -11.32
C GLY A 231 -13.50 -0.38 -12.37
N ALA A 232 -14.68 -0.28 -13.01
CA ALA A 232 -15.09 -1.24 -14.04
C ALA A 232 -14.16 -1.19 -15.25
N ILE A 233 -13.60 -2.34 -15.63
CA ILE A 233 -12.84 -2.50 -16.86
C ILE A 233 -13.84 -2.81 -17.98
N GLU A 234 -13.78 -2.04 -19.07
CA GLU A 234 -14.66 -2.24 -20.23
C GLU A 234 -14.52 -3.68 -20.80
N GLY A 235 -15.64 -4.37 -20.97
CA GLY A 235 -15.66 -5.75 -21.44
C GLY A 235 -15.43 -6.83 -20.37
N HIS A 236 -15.28 -6.42 -19.11
CA HIS A 236 -15.20 -7.33 -17.96
C HIS A 236 -16.37 -7.09 -17.01
N ASP A 237 -16.99 -8.18 -16.51
CA ASP A 237 -17.98 -8.05 -15.45
C ASP A 237 -17.33 -7.47 -14.20
N ARG A 238 -18.05 -6.63 -13.45
CA ARG A 238 -17.63 -6.23 -12.10
C ARG A 238 -17.62 -7.48 -11.22
N TYR A 239 -16.42 -7.94 -10.89
CA TYR A 239 -16.27 -9.14 -10.09
C TYR A 239 -16.36 -8.80 -8.59
N PRO A 240 -17.11 -9.59 -7.84
CA PRO A 240 -17.07 -9.54 -6.38
C PRO A 240 -15.71 -10.05 -5.81
N ASP A 241 -14.79 -10.45 -6.68
CA ASP A 241 -13.51 -11.10 -6.36
C ASP A 241 -12.26 -10.24 -6.63
N GLY A 242 -12.39 -8.90 -6.63
CA GLY A 242 -11.23 -8.01 -6.69
C GLY A 242 -10.78 -7.58 -8.09
N SER A 243 -11.64 -7.60 -9.11
CA SER A 243 -11.33 -7.06 -10.46
C SER A 243 -11.38 -5.52 -10.51
N ASN A 244 -11.06 -4.87 -9.39
CA ASN A 244 -11.05 -3.41 -9.27
C ASN A 244 -9.63 -2.94 -8.97
N PRO A 245 -9.28 -1.68 -9.25
CA PRO A 245 -7.96 -1.16 -8.94
C PRO A 245 -7.64 -1.29 -7.45
N GLU A 246 -6.60 -2.02 -7.11
CA GLU A 246 -6.04 -2.09 -5.76
C GLU A 246 -4.91 -1.07 -5.60
N GLY A 247 -4.04 -0.94 -6.62
CA GLY A 247 -3.03 0.11 -6.67
C GLY A 247 -3.47 1.30 -7.52
N VAL A 248 -2.97 2.50 -7.20
CA VAL A 248 -3.21 3.73 -7.96
C VAL A 248 -1.95 4.55 -8.13
N ALA A 249 -1.73 5.08 -9.33
CA ALA A 249 -0.70 6.08 -9.60
C ALA A 249 -1.22 7.16 -10.54
N VAL A 250 -0.61 8.36 -10.48
CA VAL A 250 -0.96 9.48 -11.34
C VAL A 250 0.32 10.04 -11.96
N ASP A 251 0.35 10.17 -13.29
CA ASP A 251 1.50 10.76 -13.98
C ASP A 251 1.46 12.29 -14.02
N ALA A 252 2.54 12.89 -14.48
CA ALA A 252 2.66 14.35 -14.58
C ALA A 252 1.65 15.01 -15.56
N ALA A 253 1.05 14.22 -16.46
CA ALA A 253 -0.01 14.68 -17.36
C ALA A 253 -1.41 14.56 -16.73
N GLY A 254 -1.51 13.99 -15.52
CA GLY A 254 -2.77 13.75 -14.82
C GLY A 254 -3.51 12.50 -15.30
N ASN A 255 -2.84 11.59 -16.01
CA ASN A 255 -3.42 10.29 -16.31
C ASN A 255 -3.37 9.43 -15.05
N VAL A 256 -4.46 8.69 -14.80
CA VAL A 256 -4.60 7.80 -13.65
C VAL A 256 -4.39 6.37 -14.08
N TYR A 257 -3.54 5.66 -13.35
CA TYR A 257 -3.27 4.24 -13.56
C TYR A 257 -3.82 3.45 -12.38
N GLY A 258 -4.65 2.45 -12.67
CA GLY A 258 -5.17 1.51 -11.69
C GLY A 258 -4.54 0.14 -11.88
N ALA A 259 -3.94 -0.42 -10.85
CA ALA A 259 -3.39 -1.78 -10.86
C ALA A 259 -4.44 -2.77 -10.35
N VAL A 260 -4.84 -3.71 -11.20
CA VAL A 260 -5.86 -4.73 -10.90
C VAL A 260 -5.16 -6.06 -10.65
N VAL A 261 -5.34 -6.63 -9.46
CA VAL A 261 -4.60 -7.82 -8.98
C VAL A 261 -5.25 -9.14 -9.34
N SER A 262 -6.54 -9.16 -9.67
CA SER A 262 -7.26 -10.41 -9.95
C SER A 262 -7.08 -10.90 -11.39
N ARG A 263 -7.18 -12.23 -11.58
CA ARG A 263 -7.22 -12.94 -12.88
C ARG A 263 -6.12 -12.60 -13.88
N GLY A 264 -4.88 -12.56 -13.38
CA GLY A 264 -3.70 -12.42 -14.24
C GLY A 264 -3.12 -11.01 -14.26
N GLY A 265 -3.65 -10.11 -13.44
CA GLY A 265 -3.17 -8.74 -13.32
C GLY A 265 -3.49 -7.89 -14.56
N ALA A 266 -3.81 -6.64 -14.34
CA ALA A 266 -3.97 -5.65 -15.41
C ALA A 266 -3.61 -4.27 -14.89
N MET A 267 -3.09 -3.42 -15.76
CA MET A 267 -2.96 -1.99 -15.51
C MET A 267 -3.93 -1.25 -16.43
N VAL A 268 -4.84 -0.49 -15.81
CA VAL A 268 -5.83 0.33 -16.52
C VAL A 268 -5.38 1.77 -16.48
N ARG A 269 -5.33 2.42 -17.63
CA ARG A 269 -5.00 3.84 -17.76
C ARG A 269 -6.27 4.62 -18.08
N SER A 270 -6.65 5.56 -17.22
CA SER A 270 -7.68 6.57 -17.48
C SER A 270 -7.01 7.87 -17.90
N VAL A 271 -7.32 8.33 -19.09
CA VAL A 271 -6.71 9.55 -19.66
C VAL A 271 -7.57 10.75 -19.30
N ARG A 272 -6.95 11.79 -18.73
CA ARG A 272 -7.61 13.07 -18.48
C ARG A 272 -7.97 13.72 -19.82
N GLN A 273 -9.26 14.04 -19.99
CA GLN A 273 -9.77 14.77 -21.17
C GLN A 273 -9.74 16.27 -20.94
#